data_e832b1412f06e1314371716aa1a97476
#
_entry.id   e832b1412f06e1314371716aa1a97476
#
_cell.length_a   1.000
_cell.length_b   1.000
_cell.length_c   1.000
_cell.angle_alpha   90.00
_cell.angle_beta   90.00
_cell.angle_gamma   90.00
#
_symmetry.space_group_name_H-M   'P 1'
#
loop_
_entity.id
_entity.type
_entity.pdbx_description
1 polymer ?
#
loop_
_entity_poly.entity_id
_entity_poly.type
_entity_poly.pdbx_seq_one_letter_code
_entity_poly.pdbx_strand_id
1 'polypeptide(L)'
;MNPTIKLPDLIEDIYDAALEPARWNDVVVSINRFVGGRACGLIAKDTASQSGLTYYYCGVDPHYIQLYADTHARYDHLTVLPPLGRVVSIPDLMRYDDYSKGPFFQEWLRPQGCVDIANAVLENSSPESGVLLAVLTGARMADEAMRRRISLLVPHAHRALLINKAIGSKQSEAATFAETLNALSVGIVLVDPGCRIMHANAAAQDILNAEDCLRAVGGQLVIRDARTNQSLREILAGGGGTLGTRGTALPLMAHDGERYLVHVLPLTSAARTALGSTYKAAAALFVRKLTLHSPCGEVLAQTFKLTPSELRVLAAVNKVGGVTAVAEAIGISEATVKTHLQHVFAKTGTNRQIDLVKLVAAHASPLRQDP
;
A
#
# COMPACT_ATOMS: atom_id res chain seq x y z
N MET A 1 21.49 -10.96 39.77
CA MET A 1 21.72 -12.04 38.80
C MET A 1 20.70 -11.84 37.66
N ASN A 2 21.16 -11.48 36.46
CA ASN A 2 20.27 -11.46 35.32
C ASN A 2 19.79 -12.88 35.02
N PRO A 3 18.50 -13.13 34.80
CA PRO A 3 17.99 -14.46 34.45
C PRO A 3 18.71 -14.97 33.19
N THR A 4 19.17 -16.21 33.25
CA THR A 4 19.81 -16.88 32.10
C THR A 4 18.72 -17.10 31.05
N ILE A 5 18.85 -16.47 29.88
CA ILE A 5 17.92 -16.65 28.78
C ILE A 5 18.01 -18.09 28.29
N LYS A 6 16.89 -18.79 28.24
CA LYS A 6 16.83 -20.15 27.73
C LYS A 6 16.61 -20.11 26.22
N LEU A 7 17.25 -21.02 25.50
CA LEU A 7 17.14 -21.09 24.04
C LEU A 7 15.69 -21.26 23.54
N PRO A 8 14.83 -22.13 24.15
CA PRO A 8 13.45 -22.26 23.70
C PRO A 8 12.64 -20.96 23.79
N ASP A 9 12.78 -20.22 24.90
CA ASP A 9 12.07 -18.97 25.14
C ASP A 9 12.50 -17.90 24.10
N LEU A 10 13.79 -17.83 23.78
CA LEU A 10 14.31 -16.92 22.76
C LEU A 10 13.85 -17.28 21.34
N ILE A 11 13.70 -18.58 21.04
CA ILE A 11 13.15 -19.04 19.75
C ILE A 11 11.69 -18.62 19.63
N GLU A 12 10.88 -18.72 20.70
CA GLU A 12 9.50 -18.26 20.73
C GLU A 12 9.43 -16.75 20.47
N ASP A 13 10.23 -15.94 21.16
CA ASP A 13 10.33 -14.49 20.96
C ASP A 13 10.68 -14.13 19.50
N ILE A 14 11.60 -14.89 18.87
CA ILE A 14 11.98 -14.70 17.46
C ILE A 14 10.77 -14.94 16.52
N TYR A 15 9.95 -15.97 16.76
CA TYR A 15 8.78 -16.22 15.95
C TYR A 15 7.65 -15.24 16.22
N ASP A 16 7.49 -14.76 17.44
CA ASP A 16 6.56 -13.68 17.76
C ASP A 16 6.92 -12.40 17.00
N ALA A 17 8.23 -12.07 16.92
CA ALA A 17 8.72 -10.93 16.16
C ALA A 17 8.47 -11.07 14.64
N ALA A 18 8.28 -12.29 14.12
CA ALA A 18 7.87 -12.49 12.72
C ALA A 18 6.46 -11.95 12.45
N LEU A 19 5.57 -11.98 13.45
CA LEU A 19 4.18 -11.51 13.38
C LEU A 19 4.07 -10.04 13.80
N GLU A 20 4.88 -9.61 14.78
CA GLU A 20 4.90 -8.24 15.33
C GLU A 20 6.33 -7.66 15.18
N PRO A 21 6.65 -6.98 14.07
CA PRO A 21 8.02 -6.49 13.79
C PRO A 21 8.63 -5.60 14.88
N ALA A 22 7.83 -4.86 15.63
CA ALA A 22 8.30 -4.02 16.72
C ALA A 22 9.03 -4.81 17.83
N ARG A 23 8.69 -6.10 18.02
CA ARG A 23 9.34 -6.99 19.00
C ARG A 23 10.81 -7.29 18.68
N TRP A 24 11.26 -7.08 17.43
CA TRP A 24 12.67 -7.25 17.11
C TRP A 24 13.61 -6.41 17.97
N ASN A 25 13.14 -5.25 18.48
CA ASN A 25 13.93 -4.44 19.41
C ASN A 25 14.29 -5.21 20.70
N ASP A 26 13.35 -5.97 21.25
CA ASP A 26 13.58 -6.78 22.45
C ASP A 26 14.32 -8.08 22.14
N VAL A 27 14.01 -8.66 20.97
CA VAL A 27 14.69 -9.89 20.49
C VAL A 27 16.18 -9.68 20.29
N VAL A 28 16.63 -8.57 19.69
CA VAL A 28 18.07 -8.31 19.52
C VAL A 28 18.77 -8.14 20.88
N VAL A 29 18.10 -7.58 21.90
CA VAL A 29 18.61 -7.52 23.28
C VAL A 29 18.77 -8.93 23.87
N SER A 30 17.77 -9.77 23.68
CA SER A 30 17.76 -11.15 24.16
C SER A 30 18.81 -12.01 23.45
N ILE A 31 18.96 -11.86 22.13
CA ILE A 31 20.03 -12.49 21.33
C ILE A 31 21.40 -12.07 21.87
N ASN A 32 21.62 -10.77 22.05
CA ASN A 32 22.91 -10.25 22.55
C ASN A 32 23.31 -10.87 23.91
N ARG A 33 22.34 -10.94 24.82
CA ARG A 33 22.57 -11.57 26.16
C ARG A 33 22.83 -13.06 26.05
N PHE A 34 22.07 -13.79 25.22
CA PHE A 34 22.22 -15.23 25.02
C PHE A 34 23.57 -15.56 24.39
N VAL A 35 24.00 -14.81 23.40
CA VAL A 35 25.27 -15.01 22.68
C VAL A 35 26.43 -14.54 23.51
N GLY A 36 26.27 -13.54 24.35
CA GLY A 36 27.32 -12.95 25.17
C GLY A 36 28.11 -11.85 24.46
N GLY A 37 27.44 -11.16 23.53
CA GLY A 37 27.98 -10.00 22.82
C GLY A 37 27.96 -8.73 23.67
N ARG A 38 28.71 -7.73 23.25
CA ARG A 38 28.62 -6.35 23.76
C ARG A 38 27.46 -5.59 23.12
N ALA A 39 27.30 -5.78 21.84
CA ALA A 39 26.23 -5.19 21.05
C ALA A 39 25.76 -6.16 19.96
N CYS A 40 24.54 -5.97 19.48
CA CYS A 40 23.93 -6.82 18.45
C CYS A 40 22.99 -6.00 17.57
N GLY A 41 22.86 -6.38 16.31
CA GLY A 41 21.91 -5.76 15.38
C GLY A 41 21.54 -6.63 14.19
N LEU A 42 20.40 -6.32 13.61
CA LEU A 42 19.97 -6.78 12.28
C LEU A 42 20.26 -5.68 11.28
N ILE A 43 21.09 -5.98 10.30
CA ILE A 43 21.65 -5.01 9.36
C ILE A 43 21.34 -5.47 7.93
N ALA A 44 20.74 -4.59 7.12
CA ALA A 44 20.77 -4.77 5.67
C ALA A 44 22.12 -4.31 5.13
N LYS A 45 22.76 -5.13 4.31
CA LYS A 45 24.03 -4.83 3.66
C LYS A 45 23.88 -5.02 2.16
N ASP A 46 24.40 -4.05 1.41
CA ASP A 46 24.57 -4.16 -0.02
C ASP A 46 26.05 -3.94 -0.34
N THR A 47 26.71 -4.98 -0.85
CA THR A 47 28.15 -4.96 -1.11
C THR A 47 28.49 -4.29 -2.42
N ALA A 48 27.56 -4.21 -3.38
CA ALA A 48 27.75 -3.54 -4.66
C ALA A 48 27.74 -2.01 -4.51
N SER A 49 26.76 -1.47 -3.76
CA SER A 49 26.68 -0.04 -3.44
C SER A 49 27.54 0.35 -2.22
N GLN A 50 28.13 -0.62 -1.54
CA GLN A 50 28.87 -0.43 -0.30
C GLN A 50 28.05 0.30 0.78
N SER A 51 26.73 0.03 0.81
CA SER A 51 25.82 0.63 1.77
C SER A 51 25.40 -0.36 2.86
N GLY A 52 24.95 0.20 3.98
CA GLY A 52 24.41 -0.59 5.09
C GLY A 52 23.39 0.20 5.89
N LEU A 53 22.32 -0.47 6.28
CA LEU A 53 21.25 0.10 7.10
C LEU A 53 20.96 -0.82 8.28
N THR A 54 21.00 -0.28 9.48
CA THR A 54 20.66 -1.02 10.70
C THR A 54 19.17 -0.86 10.99
N TYR A 55 18.44 -1.98 11.03
CA TYR A 55 17.01 -2.00 11.33
C TYR A 55 16.73 -2.03 12.84
N TYR A 56 17.38 -2.96 13.54
CA TYR A 56 17.20 -3.19 14.97
C TYR A 56 18.57 -3.39 15.62
N TYR A 57 18.79 -2.81 16.80
CA TYR A 57 20.09 -2.89 17.46
C TYR A 57 20.01 -2.71 18.96
N CYS A 58 21.02 -3.17 19.65
CA CYS A 58 21.24 -2.90 21.06
C CYS A 58 22.73 -2.78 21.38
N GLY A 59 23.07 -2.02 22.42
CA GLY A 59 24.44 -1.87 22.91
C GLY A 59 25.34 -0.94 22.08
N VAL A 60 24.79 -0.30 21.05
CA VAL A 60 25.46 0.72 20.20
C VAL A 60 24.79 2.07 20.45
N ASP A 61 25.57 3.14 20.57
CA ASP A 61 25.04 4.48 20.65
C ASP A 61 24.41 4.88 19.29
N PRO A 62 23.22 5.52 19.27
CA PRO A 62 22.55 5.96 18.03
C PRO A 62 23.45 6.79 17.11
N HIS A 63 24.37 7.57 17.65
CA HIS A 63 25.34 8.33 16.85
C HIS A 63 26.18 7.40 15.96
N TYR A 64 26.66 6.26 16.49
CA TYR A 64 27.47 5.30 15.70
C TYR A 64 26.62 4.55 14.66
N ILE A 65 25.32 4.36 14.90
CA ILE A 65 24.41 3.80 13.89
C ILE A 65 24.30 4.72 12.68
N GLN A 66 24.09 6.01 12.92
CA GLN A 66 24.03 7.02 11.85
C GLN A 66 25.39 7.13 11.13
N LEU A 67 26.48 7.20 11.89
CA LEU A 67 27.84 7.28 11.36
C LEU A 67 28.22 6.07 10.49
N TYR A 68 27.71 4.87 10.83
CA TYR A 68 27.86 3.67 10.01
C TYR A 68 27.18 3.84 8.67
N ALA A 69 25.90 4.23 8.66
CA ALA A 69 25.12 4.39 7.44
C ALA A 69 25.71 5.47 6.51
N ASP A 70 26.12 6.60 7.07
CA ASP A 70 26.57 7.77 6.29
C ASP A 70 28.01 7.61 5.77
N THR A 71 28.88 6.94 6.53
CA THR A 71 30.32 6.99 6.25
C THR A 71 30.98 5.63 6.24
N HIS A 72 30.76 4.80 7.29
CA HIS A 72 31.59 3.61 7.53
C HIS A 72 31.12 2.35 6.84
N ALA A 73 29.87 2.28 6.33
CA ALA A 73 29.37 1.12 5.60
C ALA A 73 30.24 0.76 4.40
N ARG A 74 30.89 1.75 3.76
CA ARG A 74 31.81 1.58 2.62
C ARG A 74 33.17 0.99 3.02
N TYR A 75 33.56 1.12 4.27
CA TYR A 75 34.84 0.62 4.81
C TYR A 75 34.65 -0.67 5.59
N ASP A 76 33.41 -1.18 5.63
CA ASP A 76 33.09 -2.42 6.27
C ASP A 76 33.87 -3.59 5.63
N HIS A 77 34.30 -4.53 6.47
CA HIS A 77 35.05 -5.73 6.07
C HIS A 77 34.24 -6.71 5.22
N LEU A 78 32.91 -6.61 5.19
CA LEU A 78 32.04 -7.45 4.38
C LEU A 78 31.97 -6.91 2.95
N THR A 79 32.97 -7.22 2.16
CA THR A 79 33.02 -6.90 0.72
C THR A 79 32.27 -7.93 -0.14
N VAL A 80 32.05 -9.13 0.40
CA VAL A 80 31.23 -10.20 -0.18
C VAL A 80 30.43 -10.82 0.95
N LEU A 81 29.15 -11.10 0.69
CA LEU A 81 28.31 -11.76 1.68
C LEU A 81 28.74 -13.22 1.89
N PRO A 82 28.94 -13.67 3.14
CA PRO A 82 29.16 -15.07 3.44
C PRO A 82 27.98 -15.93 2.99
N PRO A 83 28.18 -17.25 2.77
CA PRO A 83 27.08 -18.16 2.52
C PRO A 83 26.01 -18.09 3.61
N LEU A 84 24.75 -18.22 3.20
CA LEU A 84 23.59 -18.20 4.08
C LEU A 84 23.80 -19.11 5.30
N GLY A 85 23.57 -18.59 6.48
CA GLY A 85 23.67 -19.35 7.73
C GLY A 85 25.08 -19.56 8.27
N ARG A 86 26.12 -19.28 7.49
CA ARG A 86 27.50 -19.39 7.98
C ARG A 86 27.85 -18.22 8.90
N VAL A 87 28.34 -18.53 10.09
CA VAL A 87 28.86 -17.53 11.03
C VAL A 87 30.33 -17.26 10.69
N VAL A 88 30.66 -16.02 10.43
CA VAL A 88 32.04 -15.55 10.18
C VAL A 88 32.37 -14.38 11.08
N SER A 89 33.64 -14.23 11.42
CA SER A 89 34.17 -13.04 12.11
C SER A 89 35.36 -12.47 11.35
N ILE A 90 35.91 -11.36 11.82
CA ILE A 90 36.98 -10.65 11.13
C ILE A 90 38.15 -11.57 10.73
N PRO A 91 38.68 -12.43 11.63
CA PRO A 91 39.80 -13.33 11.28
C PRO A 91 39.48 -14.34 10.17
N ASP A 92 38.22 -14.64 9.91
CA ASP A 92 37.83 -15.54 8.80
C ASP A 92 37.85 -14.84 7.44
N LEU A 93 37.82 -13.51 7.44
CA LEU A 93 37.66 -12.70 6.22
C LEU A 93 38.98 -12.04 5.82
N MET A 94 39.78 -11.63 6.78
CA MET A 94 41.04 -10.91 6.53
C MET A 94 42.00 -11.01 7.74
N ARG A 95 43.26 -10.64 7.51
CA ARG A 95 44.23 -10.57 8.61
C ARG A 95 43.85 -9.46 9.59
N TYR A 96 43.78 -9.79 10.86
CA TYR A 96 43.37 -8.86 11.90
C TYR A 96 44.30 -7.62 12.01
N ASP A 97 45.61 -7.81 11.80
CA ASP A 97 46.58 -6.69 11.79
C ASP A 97 46.31 -5.65 10.71
N ASP A 98 45.78 -6.06 9.56
CA ASP A 98 45.43 -5.18 8.47
C ASP A 98 44.09 -4.50 8.77
N TYR A 99 43.10 -5.26 9.25
CA TYR A 99 41.82 -4.75 9.69
C TYR A 99 41.96 -3.68 10.77
N SER A 100 42.78 -3.95 11.80
CA SER A 100 42.94 -3.06 12.96
C SER A 100 43.55 -1.71 12.64
N LYS A 101 44.19 -1.56 11.47
CA LYS A 101 44.74 -0.29 10.98
C LYS A 101 43.73 0.48 10.12
N GLY A 102 42.66 -0.15 9.69
CA GLY A 102 41.65 0.44 8.81
C GLY A 102 40.74 1.47 9.50
N PRO A 103 40.13 2.38 8.72
CA PRO A 103 39.28 3.43 9.26
C PRO A 103 38.04 2.87 9.96
N PHE A 104 37.46 1.77 9.48
CA PHE A 104 36.32 1.15 10.11
C PHE A 104 36.60 0.71 11.56
N PHE A 105 37.76 0.09 11.79
CA PHE A 105 38.15 -0.31 13.15
C PHE A 105 38.51 0.90 14.01
N GLN A 106 39.35 1.81 13.53
CA GLN A 106 39.88 2.90 14.32
C GLN A 106 38.84 3.96 14.68
N GLU A 107 37.93 4.26 13.77
CA GLU A 107 37.00 5.38 13.88
C GLU A 107 35.59 4.92 14.31
N TRP A 108 35.23 3.66 14.00
CA TRP A 108 33.87 3.18 14.30
C TRP A 108 33.85 2.09 15.38
N LEU A 109 34.61 1.01 15.22
CA LEU A 109 34.52 -0.15 16.13
C LEU A 109 35.22 0.07 17.47
N ARG A 110 36.50 0.49 17.43
CA ARG A 110 37.36 0.68 18.62
C ARG A 110 36.82 1.72 19.61
N PRO A 111 36.32 2.89 19.20
CA PRO A 111 35.76 3.88 20.13
C PRO A 111 34.59 3.35 20.95
N GLN A 112 33.84 2.38 20.43
CA GLN A 112 32.75 1.70 21.12
C GLN A 112 33.26 0.58 22.09
N GLY A 113 34.58 0.40 22.19
CA GLY A 113 35.18 -0.65 23.01
C GLY A 113 34.96 -2.05 22.45
N CYS A 114 34.84 -2.18 21.15
CA CYS A 114 34.69 -3.45 20.44
C CYS A 114 35.94 -3.80 19.66
N VAL A 115 36.21 -5.11 19.50
CA VAL A 115 37.41 -5.63 18.84
C VAL A 115 37.11 -6.55 17.67
N ASP A 116 35.94 -7.18 17.61
CA ASP A 116 35.57 -8.12 16.57
C ASP A 116 34.06 -8.08 16.32
N ILE A 117 33.65 -8.55 15.16
CA ILE A 117 32.23 -8.67 14.77
C ILE A 117 31.99 -10.06 14.22
N ALA A 118 31.09 -10.82 14.86
CA ALA A 118 30.59 -12.06 14.31
C ALA A 118 29.32 -11.79 13.49
N ASN A 119 29.34 -12.18 12.24
CA ASN A 119 28.25 -11.97 11.29
C ASN A 119 27.67 -13.31 10.82
N ALA A 120 26.36 -13.35 10.64
CA ALA A 120 25.66 -14.43 9.95
C ALA A 120 24.63 -13.85 9.00
N VAL A 121 24.67 -14.25 7.72
CA VAL A 121 23.65 -13.89 6.74
C VAL A 121 22.37 -14.65 7.04
N LEU A 122 21.30 -13.93 7.26
CA LEU A 122 19.97 -14.48 7.53
C LEU A 122 19.10 -14.56 6.30
N GLU A 123 19.27 -13.65 5.34
CA GLU A 123 18.50 -13.61 4.10
C GLU A 123 19.33 -12.94 2.99
N ASN A 124 19.29 -13.49 1.79
CA ASN A 124 19.85 -12.87 0.58
C ASN A 124 18.72 -12.38 -0.31
N SER A 125 18.70 -11.08 -0.62
CA SER A 125 17.82 -10.50 -1.64
C SER A 125 18.46 -10.57 -3.04
N SER A 126 19.80 -10.56 -3.10
CA SER A 126 20.62 -10.83 -4.29
C SER A 126 21.98 -11.39 -3.83
N PRO A 127 22.88 -11.76 -4.75
CA PRO A 127 24.25 -12.18 -4.39
C PRO A 127 25.03 -11.11 -3.60
N GLU A 128 24.73 -9.83 -3.86
CA GLU A 128 25.39 -8.69 -3.24
C GLU A 128 24.63 -8.07 -2.07
N SER A 129 23.33 -8.42 -1.89
CA SER A 129 22.46 -7.76 -0.92
C SER A 129 21.75 -8.74 -0.01
N GLY A 130 21.74 -8.47 1.29
CA GLY A 130 21.12 -9.36 2.28
C GLY A 130 20.93 -8.73 3.66
N VAL A 131 20.26 -9.47 4.52
CA VAL A 131 20.09 -9.13 5.94
C VAL A 131 21.00 -10.02 6.80
N LEU A 132 21.73 -9.40 7.69
CA LEU A 132 22.68 -10.06 8.57
C LEU A 132 22.30 -9.86 10.03
N LEU A 133 22.61 -10.87 10.85
CA LEU A 133 22.77 -10.74 12.29
C LEU A 133 24.24 -10.41 12.57
N ALA A 134 24.50 -9.25 13.12
CA ALA A 134 25.83 -8.80 13.52
C ALA A 134 25.91 -8.76 15.06
N VAL A 135 26.93 -9.40 15.64
CA VAL A 135 27.22 -9.40 17.08
C VAL A 135 28.61 -8.84 17.30
N LEU A 136 28.68 -7.69 17.94
CA LEU A 136 29.92 -7.01 18.28
C LEU A 136 30.45 -7.58 19.60
N THR A 137 31.75 -7.85 19.63
CA THR A 137 32.44 -8.37 20.83
C THR A 137 33.25 -7.27 21.49
N GLY A 138 33.35 -7.33 22.83
CA GLY A 138 34.13 -6.37 23.61
C GLY A 138 35.62 -6.70 23.58
N ALA A 139 36.19 -7.06 24.75
CA ALA A 139 37.64 -7.27 24.89
C ALA A 139 38.19 -8.59 24.30
N ARG A 140 37.33 -9.46 23.79
CA ARG A 140 37.71 -10.78 23.25
C ARG A 140 37.15 -10.97 21.86
N MET A 141 37.88 -11.72 21.02
CA MET A 141 37.38 -12.19 19.72
C MET A 141 36.18 -13.12 19.88
N ALA A 142 35.38 -13.25 18.84
CA ALA A 142 34.28 -14.20 18.77
C ALA A 142 34.83 -15.63 18.87
N ASP A 143 34.63 -16.27 20.04
CA ASP A 143 35.03 -17.63 20.29
C ASP A 143 34.05 -18.67 19.69
N GLU A 144 34.47 -19.95 19.73
CA GLU A 144 33.67 -21.05 19.20
C GLU A 144 32.32 -21.19 19.92
N ALA A 145 32.26 -20.90 21.22
CA ALA A 145 31.04 -20.97 21.99
C ALA A 145 30.04 -19.89 21.55
N MET A 146 30.50 -18.69 21.27
CA MET A 146 29.70 -17.60 20.71
C MET A 146 29.20 -17.95 19.31
N ARG A 147 30.06 -18.39 18.42
CA ARG A 147 29.73 -18.81 17.07
C ARG A 147 28.65 -19.90 17.06
N ARG A 148 28.82 -20.92 17.94
CA ARG A 148 27.83 -21.98 18.10
C ARG A 148 26.47 -21.46 18.55
N ARG A 149 26.42 -20.52 19.51
CA ARG A 149 25.17 -19.91 19.97
C ARG A 149 24.50 -19.13 18.85
N ILE A 150 25.26 -18.35 18.08
CA ILE A 150 24.72 -17.65 16.88
C ILE A 150 24.15 -18.68 15.89
N SER A 151 24.89 -19.73 15.57
CA SER A 151 24.47 -20.77 14.62
C SER A 151 23.17 -21.47 15.03
N LEU A 152 22.89 -21.61 16.35
CA LEU A 152 21.62 -22.16 16.82
C LEU A 152 20.43 -21.24 16.53
N LEU A 153 20.63 -19.92 16.51
CA LEU A 153 19.57 -18.93 16.28
C LEU A 153 19.30 -18.66 14.80
N VAL A 154 20.33 -18.78 13.96
CA VAL A 154 20.27 -18.42 12.53
C VAL A 154 19.11 -19.06 11.78
N PRO A 155 18.81 -20.38 11.89
CA PRO A 155 17.69 -20.99 11.17
C PRO A 155 16.32 -20.41 11.58
N HIS A 156 16.17 -20.00 12.84
CA HIS A 156 14.94 -19.43 13.38
C HIS A 156 14.79 -17.98 12.96
N ALA A 157 15.82 -17.16 13.08
CA ALA A 157 15.83 -15.77 12.64
C ALA A 157 15.61 -15.67 11.12
N HIS A 158 16.25 -16.53 10.33
CA HIS A 158 15.99 -16.63 8.89
C HIS A 158 14.52 -16.86 8.57
N ARG A 159 13.89 -17.89 9.18
CA ARG A 159 12.47 -18.19 8.95
C ARG A 159 11.57 -17.04 9.40
N ALA A 160 11.85 -16.43 10.55
CA ALA A 160 11.09 -15.31 11.07
C ALA A 160 11.13 -14.11 10.11
N LEU A 161 12.30 -13.80 9.53
CA LEU A 161 12.43 -12.74 8.51
C LEU A 161 11.66 -13.06 7.22
N LEU A 162 11.67 -14.31 6.75
CA LEU A 162 10.89 -14.73 5.58
C LEU A 162 9.38 -14.59 5.82
N ILE A 163 8.89 -14.98 7.00
CA ILE A 163 7.48 -14.80 7.38
C ILE A 163 7.13 -13.31 7.41
N ASN A 164 7.97 -12.50 8.07
CA ASN A 164 7.78 -11.06 8.14
C ASN A 164 7.71 -10.40 6.75
N LYS A 165 8.63 -10.76 5.86
CA LYS A 165 8.66 -10.27 4.47
C LYS A 165 7.39 -10.69 3.69
N ALA A 166 6.93 -11.92 3.85
CA ALA A 166 5.72 -12.41 3.19
C ALA A 166 4.46 -11.67 3.67
N ILE A 167 4.35 -11.41 4.98
CA ILE A 167 3.25 -10.65 5.56
C ILE A 167 3.32 -9.19 5.10
N GLY A 168 4.48 -8.55 5.21
CA GLY A 168 4.69 -7.16 4.81
C GLY A 168 4.42 -6.91 3.33
N SER A 169 4.83 -7.84 2.43
CA SER A 169 4.53 -7.77 1.00
C SER A 169 3.03 -7.77 0.74
N LYS A 170 2.27 -8.67 1.39
CA LYS A 170 0.80 -8.70 1.23
C LYS A 170 0.11 -7.47 1.82
N GLN A 171 0.60 -6.94 2.93
CA GLN A 171 0.07 -5.71 3.52
C GLN A 171 0.33 -4.49 2.62
N SER A 172 1.53 -4.37 2.04
CA SER A 172 1.89 -3.30 1.11
C SER A 172 1.06 -3.39 -0.18
N GLU A 173 0.86 -4.60 -0.72
CA GLU A 173 0.01 -4.84 -1.87
C GLU A 173 -1.43 -4.42 -1.57
N ALA A 174 -2.00 -4.84 -0.44
CA ALA A 174 -3.35 -4.46 -0.01
C ALA A 174 -3.48 -2.94 0.22
N ALA A 175 -2.47 -2.29 0.80
CA ALA A 175 -2.45 -0.84 0.98
C ALA A 175 -2.43 -0.11 -0.37
N THR A 176 -1.60 -0.54 -1.31
CA THR A 176 -1.52 0.02 -2.67
C THR A 176 -2.85 -0.12 -3.41
N PHE A 177 -3.51 -1.28 -3.30
CA PHE A 177 -4.85 -1.45 -3.87
C PHE A 177 -5.87 -0.53 -3.21
N ALA A 178 -5.85 -0.39 -1.89
CA ALA A 178 -6.75 0.51 -1.17
C ALA A 178 -6.54 1.98 -1.57
N GLU A 179 -5.30 2.44 -1.68
CA GLU A 179 -4.96 3.78 -2.18
C GLU A 179 -5.45 3.99 -3.62
N THR A 180 -5.22 3.02 -4.50
CA THR A 180 -5.70 3.07 -5.88
C THR A 180 -7.23 3.17 -5.94
N LEU A 181 -7.95 2.39 -5.12
CA LEU A 181 -9.41 2.46 -5.04
C LEU A 181 -9.89 3.81 -4.47
N ASN A 182 -9.16 4.39 -3.53
CA ASN A 182 -9.48 5.70 -2.94
C ASN A 182 -9.28 6.86 -3.93
N ALA A 183 -8.37 6.71 -4.90
CA ALA A 183 -8.14 7.69 -5.96
C ALA A 183 -9.28 7.70 -7.01
N LEU A 184 -10.19 6.71 -7.02
CA LEU A 184 -11.30 6.66 -7.97
C LEU A 184 -12.45 7.58 -7.55
N SER A 185 -13.06 8.25 -8.54
CA SER A 185 -14.27 9.06 -8.36
C SER A 185 -15.56 8.24 -8.21
N VAL A 186 -15.48 6.94 -8.49
CA VAL A 186 -16.60 5.99 -8.33
C VAL A 186 -16.59 5.45 -6.92
N GLY A 187 -17.70 5.53 -6.21
CA GLY A 187 -17.86 4.88 -4.90
C GLY A 187 -17.85 3.37 -5.06
N ILE A 188 -16.99 2.69 -4.30
CA ILE A 188 -16.89 1.22 -4.29
C ILE A 188 -17.22 0.74 -2.88
N VAL A 189 -18.26 -0.11 -2.77
CA VAL A 189 -18.65 -0.75 -1.51
C VAL A 189 -18.61 -2.26 -1.68
N LEU A 190 -17.87 -2.93 -0.81
CA LEU A 190 -17.88 -4.40 -0.70
C LEU A 190 -18.82 -4.79 0.44
N VAL A 191 -19.76 -5.71 0.15
CA VAL A 191 -20.73 -6.17 1.14
C VAL A 191 -20.73 -7.69 1.25
N ASP A 192 -21.08 -8.19 2.45
CA ASP A 192 -21.36 -9.60 2.68
C ASP A 192 -22.80 -9.97 2.22
N PRO A 193 -23.22 -11.26 2.27
CA PRO A 193 -24.58 -11.67 1.90
C PRO A 193 -25.69 -11.00 2.71
N GLY A 194 -25.39 -10.51 3.93
CA GLY A 194 -26.32 -9.77 4.80
C GLY A 194 -26.30 -8.26 4.57
N CYS A 195 -25.71 -7.77 3.47
CA CYS A 195 -25.52 -6.34 3.19
C CYS A 195 -24.60 -5.63 4.20
N ARG A 196 -23.83 -6.33 5.05
CA ARG A 196 -22.86 -5.69 5.94
C ARG A 196 -21.70 -5.13 5.12
N ILE A 197 -21.35 -3.88 5.35
CA ILE A 197 -20.24 -3.20 4.68
C ILE A 197 -18.93 -3.80 5.18
N MET A 198 -18.16 -4.41 4.28
CA MET A 198 -16.84 -4.96 4.53
C MET A 198 -15.73 -3.97 4.21
N HIS A 199 -15.96 -3.16 3.17
CA HIS A 199 -15.05 -2.08 2.75
C HIS A 199 -15.83 -1.02 1.97
N ALA A 200 -15.41 0.24 2.11
CA ALA A 200 -15.89 1.35 1.30
C ALA A 200 -14.69 2.25 0.99
N ASN A 201 -14.48 2.59 -0.29
CA ASN A 201 -13.45 3.56 -0.66
C ASN A 201 -13.89 4.99 -0.29
N ALA A 202 -12.98 5.96 -0.39
CA ALA A 202 -13.23 7.33 0.01
C ALA A 202 -14.46 7.96 -0.69
N ALA A 203 -14.65 7.71 -1.98
CA ALA A 203 -15.82 8.21 -2.71
C ALA A 203 -17.15 7.58 -2.23
N ALA A 204 -17.14 6.29 -1.88
CA ALA A 204 -18.30 5.63 -1.28
C ALA A 204 -18.60 6.16 0.12
N GLN A 205 -17.56 6.43 0.92
CA GLN A 205 -17.69 6.98 2.26
C GLN A 205 -18.38 8.35 2.23
N ASP A 206 -18.03 9.21 1.27
CA ASP A 206 -18.69 10.52 1.11
C ASP A 206 -20.17 10.37 0.79
N ILE A 207 -20.51 9.41 -0.10
CA ILE A 207 -21.92 9.13 -0.45
C ILE A 207 -22.69 8.58 0.75
N LEU A 208 -22.07 7.69 1.55
CA LEU A 208 -22.68 7.13 2.76
C LEU A 208 -22.86 8.17 3.86
N ASN A 209 -21.90 9.10 4.01
CA ASN A 209 -21.94 10.18 5.00
C ASN A 209 -22.99 11.25 4.65
N ALA A 210 -23.28 11.43 3.36
CA ALA A 210 -24.36 12.31 2.91
C ALA A 210 -25.76 11.78 3.26
N GLU A 211 -25.90 10.48 3.54
CA GLU A 211 -27.12 9.78 3.94
C GLU A 211 -28.33 10.02 3.02
N ASP A 212 -28.11 10.41 1.81
CA ASP A 212 -29.16 10.84 0.87
C ASP A 212 -29.81 9.63 0.16
N CYS A 213 -29.11 8.98 -0.75
CA CYS A 213 -29.61 7.80 -1.48
C CYS A 213 -29.14 6.47 -0.87
N LEU A 214 -27.96 6.46 -0.27
CA LEU A 214 -27.33 5.31 0.42
C LEU A 214 -26.95 5.71 1.83
N ARG A 215 -27.09 4.81 2.78
CA ARG A 215 -26.66 5.01 4.18
C ARG A 215 -26.17 3.74 4.81
N ALA A 216 -25.38 3.87 5.87
CA ALA A 216 -24.94 2.79 6.72
C ALA A 216 -25.80 2.75 8.00
N VAL A 217 -26.53 1.67 8.22
CA VAL A 217 -27.35 1.50 9.44
C VAL A 217 -26.87 0.25 10.16
N GLY A 218 -26.30 0.43 11.35
CA GLY A 218 -25.74 -0.70 12.11
C GLY A 218 -24.65 -1.46 11.36
N GLY A 219 -23.90 -0.78 10.49
CA GLY A 219 -22.86 -1.37 9.64
C GLY A 219 -23.39 -2.09 8.40
N GLN A 220 -24.70 -2.03 8.13
CA GLN A 220 -25.32 -2.56 6.92
C GLN A 220 -25.59 -1.45 5.92
N LEU A 221 -25.36 -1.74 4.65
CA LEU A 221 -25.74 -0.87 3.53
C LEU A 221 -27.23 -0.89 3.32
N VAL A 222 -27.86 0.27 3.33
CA VAL A 222 -29.29 0.45 3.09
C VAL A 222 -29.49 1.46 1.97
N ILE A 223 -30.24 1.08 0.95
CA ILE A 223 -30.74 1.98 -0.09
C ILE A 223 -32.04 2.61 0.41
N ARG A 224 -32.17 3.91 0.28
CA ARG A 224 -33.35 4.66 0.77
C ARG A 224 -34.64 4.23 0.06
N ASP A 225 -34.59 4.03 -1.27
CA ASP A 225 -35.74 3.48 -2.01
C ASP A 225 -35.97 2.02 -1.64
N ALA A 226 -37.15 1.74 -1.06
CA ALA A 226 -37.49 0.41 -0.53
C ALA A 226 -37.49 -0.67 -1.62
N ARG A 227 -37.94 -0.35 -2.84
CA ARG A 227 -37.97 -1.30 -3.97
C ARG A 227 -36.57 -1.67 -4.40
N THR A 228 -35.71 -0.67 -4.61
CA THR A 228 -34.30 -0.89 -5.01
C THR A 228 -33.52 -1.59 -3.90
N ASN A 229 -33.82 -1.27 -2.62
CA ASN A 229 -33.21 -1.97 -1.49
C ASN A 229 -33.60 -3.45 -1.44
N GLN A 230 -34.86 -3.76 -1.74
CA GLN A 230 -35.33 -5.14 -1.85
C GLN A 230 -34.65 -5.87 -3.03
N SER A 231 -34.53 -5.24 -4.18
CA SER A 231 -33.83 -5.78 -5.35
C SER A 231 -32.36 -6.08 -5.04
N LEU A 232 -31.66 -5.19 -4.32
CA LEU A 232 -30.29 -5.45 -3.87
C LEU A 232 -30.21 -6.71 -2.99
N ARG A 233 -31.11 -6.85 -2.02
CA ARG A 233 -31.14 -8.02 -1.13
C ARG A 233 -31.42 -9.32 -1.88
N GLU A 234 -32.32 -9.29 -2.86
CA GLU A 234 -32.63 -10.44 -3.74
C GLU A 234 -31.42 -10.86 -4.58
N ILE A 235 -30.68 -9.89 -5.14
CA ILE A 235 -29.44 -10.15 -5.88
C ILE A 235 -28.40 -10.84 -4.99
N LEU A 236 -28.24 -10.37 -3.74
CA LEU A 236 -27.29 -10.94 -2.77
C LEU A 236 -27.72 -12.31 -2.25
N ALA A 237 -29.02 -12.54 -2.03
CA ALA A 237 -29.58 -13.79 -1.56
C ALA A 237 -29.59 -14.88 -2.65
N GLY A 238 -29.74 -14.49 -3.92
CA GLY A 238 -29.84 -15.42 -5.05
C GLY A 238 -28.55 -16.17 -5.41
N GLY A 239 -27.48 -15.97 -4.66
CA GLY A 239 -26.28 -16.85 -4.67
C GLY A 239 -25.70 -17.18 -6.05
N GLY A 240 -25.60 -16.22 -6.98
CA GLY A 240 -24.80 -16.41 -8.21
C GLY A 240 -25.28 -17.46 -9.22
N GLY A 241 -26.43 -18.10 -8.99
CA GLY A 241 -26.86 -19.26 -9.78
C GLY A 241 -27.70 -18.96 -11.04
N THR A 242 -28.35 -17.82 -11.11
CA THR A 242 -29.27 -17.50 -12.23
C THR A 242 -29.04 -16.16 -12.91
N LEU A 243 -28.29 -15.24 -12.29
CA LEU A 243 -27.81 -14.02 -12.91
C LEU A 243 -26.35 -14.26 -13.30
N GLY A 244 -26.11 -14.58 -14.55
CA GLY A 244 -24.78 -14.80 -15.10
C GLY A 244 -23.81 -13.67 -14.68
N THR A 245 -22.51 -13.84 -14.94
CA THR A 245 -21.38 -12.92 -14.67
C THR A 245 -21.59 -11.44 -15.09
N ARG A 246 -22.79 -11.06 -15.49
CA ARG A 246 -23.18 -9.69 -15.87
C ARG A 246 -23.76 -8.99 -14.64
N GLY A 247 -23.08 -7.94 -14.18
CA GLY A 247 -23.54 -7.09 -13.10
C GLY A 247 -24.93 -6.48 -13.37
N THR A 248 -25.72 -6.28 -12.33
CA THR A 248 -27.04 -5.64 -12.40
C THR A 248 -26.90 -4.15 -12.08
N ALA A 249 -27.52 -3.30 -12.91
CA ALA A 249 -27.56 -1.85 -12.71
C ALA A 249 -28.84 -1.42 -12.00
N LEU A 250 -28.72 -0.73 -10.89
CA LEU A 250 -29.84 -0.19 -10.10
C LEU A 250 -29.78 1.35 -10.15
N PRO A 251 -30.80 2.02 -10.76
CA PRO A 251 -30.88 3.48 -10.71
C PRO A 251 -31.34 3.93 -9.33
N LEU A 252 -30.72 4.99 -8.80
CA LEU A 252 -31.10 5.65 -7.55
C LEU A 252 -31.36 7.12 -7.80
N MET A 253 -32.25 7.69 -7.01
CA MET A 253 -32.51 9.14 -6.99
C MET A 253 -32.28 9.63 -5.56
N ALA A 254 -31.46 10.65 -5.42
CA ALA A 254 -31.23 11.35 -4.17
C ALA A 254 -32.39 12.33 -3.88
N HIS A 255 -32.47 12.82 -2.65
CA HIS A 255 -33.54 13.73 -2.23
C HIS A 255 -33.47 15.09 -2.94
N ASP A 256 -32.24 15.53 -3.26
CA ASP A 256 -31.97 16.77 -4.02
C ASP A 256 -32.25 16.65 -5.53
N GLY A 257 -32.75 15.47 -6.00
CA GLY A 257 -33.02 15.18 -7.42
C GLY A 257 -31.78 14.66 -8.18
N GLU A 258 -30.65 14.56 -7.57
CA GLU A 258 -29.44 13.99 -8.20
C GLU A 258 -29.63 12.49 -8.45
N ARG A 259 -29.12 12.04 -9.59
CA ARG A 259 -29.24 10.65 -10.01
C ARG A 259 -27.95 9.89 -9.79
N TYR A 260 -28.06 8.66 -9.28
CA TYR A 260 -26.96 7.73 -9.11
C TYR A 260 -27.27 6.42 -9.85
N LEU A 261 -26.22 5.73 -10.24
CA LEU A 261 -26.29 4.38 -10.79
C LEU A 261 -25.43 3.47 -9.92
N VAL A 262 -26.02 2.39 -9.44
CA VAL A 262 -25.32 1.36 -8.68
C VAL A 262 -25.21 0.11 -9.54
N HIS A 263 -23.99 -0.27 -9.90
CA HIS A 263 -23.71 -1.57 -10.51
C HIS A 263 -23.35 -2.57 -9.42
N VAL A 264 -24.14 -3.62 -9.29
CA VAL A 264 -23.90 -4.72 -8.35
C VAL A 264 -23.21 -5.85 -9.09
N LEU A 265 -21.98 -6.16 -8.70
CA LEU A 265 -21.16 -7.25 -9.25
C LEU A 265 -21.04 -8.36 -8.19
N PRO A 266 -21.72 -9.52 -8.35
CA PRO A 266 -21.51 -10.66 -7.45
C PRO A 266 -20.06 -11.19 -7.53
N LEU A 267 -19.45 -11.46 -6.40
CA LEU A 267 -18.11 -12.02 -6.30
C LEU A 267 -18.16 -13.55 -6.31
N THR A 268 -17.35 -14.17 -7.16
CA THR A 268 -17.29 -15.64 -7.29
C THR A 268 -16.65 -16.29 -6.06
N SER A 269 -16.98 -17.57 -5.81
CA SER A 269 -16.43 -18.34 -4.68
C SER A 269 -14.90 -18.46 -4.71
N ALA A 270 -14.28 -18.46 -5.90
CA ALA A 270 -12.82 -18.48 -6.04
C ALA A 270 -12.13 -17.27 -5.42
N ALA A 271 -12.79 -16.09 -5.41
CA ALA A 271 -12.28 -14.89 -4.76
C ALA A 271 -12.43 -14.91 -3.22
N ARG A 272 -13.18 -15.90 -2.67
CA ARG A 272 -13.54 -15.98 -1.24
C ARG A 272 -12.68 -16.96 -0.45
N THR A 273 -11.93 -17.87 -1.09
CA THR A 273 -11.28 -18.98 -0.40
C THR A 273 -9.76 -18.83 -0.43
N ALA A 274 -9.20 -18.14 0.58
CA ALA A 274 -7.81 -18.32 0.94
C ALA A 274 -7.75 -19.21 2.20
N LEU A 275 -6.79 -20.13 2.27
CA LEU A 275 -6.60 -21.03 3.40
C LEU A 275 -6.59 -20.25 4.74
N GLY A 276 -7.56 -20.50 5.61
CA GLY A 276 -7.62 -19.99 6.98
C GLY A 276 -8.36 -18.68 7.21
N SER A 277 -8.76 -17.92 6.18
CA SER A 277 -9.63 -16.75 6.34
C SER A 277 -10.71 -16.72 5.28
N THR A 278 -11.95 -16.86 5.70
CA THR A 278 -13.10 -16.69 4.79
C THR A 278 -13.35 -15.20 4.61
N TYR A 279 -12.85 -14.62 3.52
CA TYR A 279 -13.25 -13.26 3.13
C TYR A 279 -14.74 -13.28 2.76
N LYS A 280 -15.56 -12.63 3.59
CA LYS A 280 -17.03 -12.77 3.52
C LYS A 280 -17.71 -11.87 2.49
N ALA A 281 -16.97 -11.07 1.71
CA ALA A 281 -17.58 -10.21 0.69
C ALA A 281 -18.29 -11.05 -0.37
N ALA A 282 -19.56 -10.74 -0.62
CA ALA A 282 -20.41 -11.44 -1.58
C ALA A 282 -20.60 -10.65 -2.87
N ALA A 283 -20.53 -9.32 -2.81
CA ALA A 283 -20.64 -8.47 -3.97
C ALA A 283 -19.84 -7.17 -3.84
N ALA A 284 -19.47 -6.61 -4.97
CA ALA A 284 -18.97 -5.24 -5.12
C ALA A 284 -20.05 -4.35 -5.73
N LEU A 285 -20.32 -3.22 -5.10
CA LEU A 285 -21.22 -2.20 -5.59
C LEU A 285 -20.39 -1.01 -6.08
N PHE A 286 -20.61 -0.62 -7.33
CA PHE A 286 -19.99 0.56 -7.94
C PHE A 286 -21.05 1.65 -8.02
N VAL A 287 -20.88 2.68 -7.21
CA VAL A 287 -21.83 3.80 -7.08
C VAL A 287 -21.30 5.00 -7.84
N ARG A 288 -21.98 5.41 -8.87
CA ARG A 288 -21.60 6.56 -9.68
C ARG A 288 -22.71 7.61 -9.67
N LYS A 289 -22.37 8.85 -9.35
CA LYS A 289 -23.25 9.99 -9.55
C LYS A 289 -23.38 10.26 -11.05
N LEU A 290 -24.59 10.32 -11.56
CA LEU A 290 -24.89 10.66 -12.96
C LEU A 290 -24.88 12.17 -13.12
N THR A 291 -23.76 12.83 -12.80
CA THR A 291 -23.60 14.26 -13.01
C THR A 291 -23.15 14.55 -14.44
N LEU A 292 -23.79 15.50 -15.04
CA LEU A 292 -23.39 16.08 -16.32
C LEU A 292 -22.21 17.10 -16.15
N HIS A 293 -21.55 17.11 -14.99
CA HIS A 293 -20.44 18.03 -14.69
C HIS A 293 -19.12 17.35 -15.02
N SER A 294 -18.35 17.96 -15.91
CA SER A 294 -17.06 17.44 -16.34
C SER A 294 -15.90 18.29 -15.82
N PRO A 295 -14.94 17.68 -15.13
CA PRO A 295 -13.64 18.26 -14.88
C PRO A 295 -12.68 18.18 -16.08
N CYS A 296 -13.06 17.49 -17.16
CA CYS A 296 -12.23 17.29 -18.36
C CYS A 296 -12.23 18.45 -19.35
N GLY A 297 -12.58 19.65 -18.93
CA GLY A 297 -12.60 20.81 -19.83
C GLY A 297 -11.28 21.04 -20.57
N GLU A 298 -10.15 20.92 -19.87
CA GLU A 298 -8.83 21.11 -20.48
C GLU A 298 -8.48 20.01 -21.48
N VAL A 299 -8.76 18.75 -21.15
CA VAL A 299 -8.53 17.61 -22.04
C VAL A 299 -9.40 17.71 -23.29
N LEU A 300 -10.69 18.05 -23.14
CA LEU A 300 -11.60 18.28 -24.26
C LEU A 300 -11.16 19.48 -25.08
N ALA A 301 -10.74 20.58 -24.46
CA ALA A 301 -10.25 21.76 -25.16
C ALA A 301 -9.00 21.43 -25.99
N GLN A 302 -8.06 20.66 -25.46
CA GLN A 302 -6.86 20.25 -26.20
C GLN A 302 -7.19 19.23 -27.29
N THR A 303 -8.01 18.21 -27.02
CA THR A 303 -8.33 17.14 -27.95
C THR A 303 -9.09 17.67 -29.17
N PHE A 304 -10.08 18.51 -28.93
CA PHE A 304 -10.99 19.05 -29.98
C PHE A 304 -10.66 20.49 -30.39
N LYS A 305 -9.56 21.08 -29.88
CA LYS A 305 -9.13 22.45 -30.13
C LYS A 305 -10.25 23.47 -29.91
N LEU A 306 -10.95 23.32 -28.78
CA LEU A 306 -12.03 24.23 -28.39
C LEU A 306 -11.44 25.53 -27.82
N THR A 307 -12.06 26.65 -28.21
CA THR A 307 -11.78 27.94 -27.58
C THR A 307 -12.38 28.03 -26.18
N PRO A 308 -11.90 28.92 -25.28
CA PRO A 308 -12.48 29.11 -23.95
C PRO A 308 -13.99 29.40 -23.98
N SER A 309 -14.49 30.14 -24.97
CA SER A 309 -15.92 30.43 -25.13
C SER A 309 -16.71 29.19 -25.55
N GLU A 310 -16.18 28.37 -26.47
CA GLU A 310 -16.79 27.12 -26.89
C GLU A 310 -16.84 26.12 -25.75
N LEU A 311 -15.78 26.05 -24.95
CA LEU A 311 -15.72 25.18 -23.76
C LEU A 311 -16.73 25.61 -22.70
N ARG A 312 -16.90 26.94 -22.45
CA ARG A 312 -17.93 27.45 -21.52
C ARG A 312 -19.33 27.08 -21.99
N VAL A 313 -19.61 27.18 -23.29
CA VAL A 313 -20.91 26.79 -23.87
C VAL A 313 -21.11 25.28 -23.75
N LEU A 314 -20.09 24.46 -24.06
CA LEU A 314 -20.17 23.00 -23.91
C LEU A 314 -20.43 22.59 -22.44
N ALA A 315 -19.76 23.20 -21.48
CA ALA A 315 -20.00 22.96 -20.07
C ALA A 315 -21.41 23.35 -19.62
N ALA A 316 -21.92 24.49 -20.09
CA ALA A 316 -23.26 24.94 -19.77
C ALA A 316 -24.34 24.02 -20.39
N VAL A 317 -24.15 23.61 -21.63
CA VAL A 317 -25.07 22.65 -22.32
C VAL A 317 -25.13 21.34 -21.55
N ASN A 318 -23.98 20.87 -21.05
CA ASN A 318 -23.91 19.65 -20.27
C ASN A 318 -24.61 19.79 -18.88
N LYS A 319 -24.65 21.00 -18.32
CA LYS A 319 -25.21 21.30 -17.00
C LYS A 319 -26.74 21.54 -17.04
N VAL A 320 -27.20 22.42 -17.89
CA VAL A 320 -28.60 22.87 -17.86
C VAL A 320 -29.42 22.42 -19.07
N GLY A 321 -28.77 21.95 -20.15
CA GLY A 321 -29.44 21.58 -21.39
C GLY A 321 -30.14 22.78 -22.06
N GLY A 322 -30.57 22.67 -23.29
CA GLY A 322 -31.37 23.68 -24.00
C GLY A 322 -30.66 25.02 -24.25
N VAL A 323 -30.89 25.62 -25.43
CA VAL A 323 -30.18 26.84 -25.84
C VAL A 323 -30.57 28.03 -24.96
N THR A 324 -31.87 28.17 -24.64
CA THR A 324 -32.39 29.25 -23.80
C THR A 324 -31.80 29.21 -22.37
N ALA A 325 -31.82 28.03 -21.72
CA ALA A 325 -31.29 27.87 -20.40
C ALA A 325 -29.74 28.10 -20.35
N VAL A 326 -29.03 27.72 -21.41
CA VAL A 326 -27.60 28.00 -21.56
C VAL A 326 -27.32 29.48 -21.68
N ALA A 327 -28.10 30.19 -22.51
CA ALA A 327 -28.00 31.63 -22.72
C ALA A 327 -28.17 32.40 -21.40
N GLU A 328 -29.19 32.03 -20.61
CA GLU A 328 -29.43 32.60 -19.27
C GLU A 328 -28.29 32.25 -18.29
N ALA A 329 -27.85 31.00 -18.26
CA ALA A 329 -26.82 30.54 -17.31
C ALA A 329 -25.45 31.20 -17.49
N ILE A 330 -25.06 31.55 -18.71
CA ILE A 330 -23.76 32.14 -19.03
C ILE A 330 -23.81 33.61 -19.44
N GLY A 331 -25.02 34.22 -19.49
CA GLY A 331 -25.24 35.64 -19.73
C GLY A 331 -24.92 36.10 -21.16
N ILE A 332 -25.25 35.30 -22.18
CA ILE A 332 -25.09 35.64 -23.60
C ILE A 332 -26.39 35.43 -24.39
N SER A 333 -26.45 35.96 -25.61
CA SER A 333 -27.65 35.78 -26.45
C SER A 333 -27.81 34.33 -26.95
N GLU A 334 -29.06 33.87 -27.18
CA GLU A 334 -29.32 32.56 -27.78
C GLU A 334 -28.64 32.41 -29.16
N ALA A 335 -28.56 33.49 -29.93
CA ALA A 335 -27.89 33.50 -31.23
C ALA A 335 -26.39 33.16 -31.07
N THR A 336 -25.75 33.76 -30.06
CA THR A 336 -24.33 33.49 -29.72
C THR A 336 -24.13 32.04 -29.26
N VAL A 337 -25.03 31.51 -28.41
CA VAL A 337 -25.02 30.10 -28.02
C VAL A 337 -25.10 29.16 -29.20
N LYS A 338 -26.02 29.41 -30.12
CA LYS A 338 -26.21 28.62 -31.36
C LYS A 338 -24.94 28.61 -32.22
N THR A 339 -24.29 29.77 -32.38
CA THR A 339 -23.06 29.89 -33.15
C THR A 339 -21.92 29.07 -32.52
N HIS A 340 -21.73 29.21 -31.20
CA HIS A 340 -20.70 28.41 -30.50
C HIS A 340 -21.01 26.91 -30.55
N LEU A 341 -22.27 26.50 -30.41
CA LEU A 341 -22.66 25.10 -30.53
C LEU A 341 -22.38 24.53 -31.92
N GLN A 342 -22.63 25.29 -33.00
CA GLN A 342 -22.28 24.87 -34.35
C GLN A 342 -20.78 24.62 -34.50
N HIS A 343 -19.93 25.49 -33.93
CA HIS A 343 -18.49 25.29 -33.94
C HIS A 343 -18.07 24.08 -33.10
N VAL A 344 -18.69 23.89 -31.93
CA VAL A 344 -18.44 22.71 -31.09
C VAL A 344 -18.83 21.44 -31.82
N PHE A 345 -19.99 21.38 -32.45
CA PHE A 345 -20.43 20.24 -33.27
C PHE A 345 -19.43 19.92 -34.39
N ALA A 346 -19.01 20.95 -35.13
CA ALA A 346 -18.05 20.80 -36.23
C ALA A 346 -16.70 20.24 -35.71
N LYS A 347 -16.22 20.74 -34.58
CA LYS A 347 -14.92 20.33 -34.02
C LYS A 347 -14.96 18.95 -33.36
N THR A 348 -16.09 18.56 -32.76
CA THR A 348 -16.25 17.28 -32.05
C THR A 348 -16.79 16.16 -32.95
N GLY A 349 -17.21 16.47 -34.18
CA GLY A 349 -17.82 15.51 -35.10
C GLY A 349 -19.20 15.01 -34.64
N THR A 350 -19.88 15.75 -33.75
CA THR A 350 -21.22 15.42 -33.26
C THR A 350 -22.26 16.26 -33.96
N ASN A 351 -23.53 15.80 -33.96
CA ASN A 351 -24.62 16.52 -34.64
C ASN A 351 -25.81 16.83 -33.72
N ARG A 352 -25.82 16.27 -32.53
CA ARG A 352 -26.90 16.43 -31.55
C ARG A 352 -26.31 16.71 -30.15
N GLN A 353 -27.05 17.47 -29.38
CA GLN A 353 -26.67 17.81 -28.01
C GLN A 353 -26.48 16.57 -27.14
N ILE A 354 -27.28 15.53 -27.32
CA ILE A 354 -27.14 14.27 -26.60
C ILE A 354 -25.80 13.55 -26.87
N ASP A 355 -25.29 13.72 -28.09
CA ASP A 355 -24.01 13.12 -28.48
C ASP A 355 -22.83 13.88 -27.86
N LEU A 356 -22.95 15.21 -27.69
CA LEU A 356 -22.00 16.01 -26.90
C LEU A 356 -21.98 15.57 -25.44
N VAL A 357 -23.16 15.35 -24.84
CA VAL A 357 -23.24 14.85 -23.44
C VAL A 357 -22.56 13.49 -23.30
N LYS A 358 -22.79 12.58 -24.25
CA LYS A 358 -22.11 11.26 -24.26
C LYS A 358 -20.60 11.40 -24.43
N LEU A 359 -20.16 12.30 -25.32
CA LEU A 359 -18.74 12.56 -25.56
C LEU A 359 -18.05 13.08 -24.27
N VAL A 360 -18.66 14.06 -23.61
CA VAL A 360 -18.16 14.59 -22.33
C VAL A 360 -18.10 13.48 -21.26
N ALA A 361 -19.18 12.67 -21.17
CA ALA A 361 -19.21 11.56 -20.21
C ALA A 361 -18.13 10.49 -20.48
N ALA A 362 -17.81 10.23 -21.74
CA ALA A 362 -16.77 9.28 -22.13
C ALA A 362 -15.35 9.76 -21.78
N HIS A 363 -15.14 11.08 -21.73
CA HIS A 363 -13.87 11.71 -21.37
C HIS A 363 -13.78 12.11 -19.88
N ALA A 364 -14.82 11.83 -19.08
CA ALA A 364 -14.80 12.10 -17.65
C ALA A 364 -13.68 11.28 -16.97
N SER A 365 -12.81 11.96 -16.22
CA SER A 365 -11.74 11.29 -15.50
C SER A 365 -12.32 10.27 -14.51
N PRO A 366 -11.79 9.04 -14.46
CA PRO A 366 -12.14 8.08 -13.42
C PRO A 366 -11.54 8.42 -12.06
N LEU A 367 -10.61 9.40 -12.02
CA LEU A 367 -9.90 9.78 -10.80
C LEU A 367 -10.65 10.87 -10.03
N ARG A 368 -10.53 10.80 -8.73
CA ARG A 368 -11.01 11.82 -7.81
C ARG A 368 -10.14 13.07 -7.97
N GLN A 369 -10.77 14.23 -8.04
CA GLN A 369 -10.07 15.51 -7.96
C GLN A 369 -10.05 15.94 -6.49
N ASP A 370 -8.88 16.30 -6.00
CA ASP A 370 -8.80 16.98 -4.72
C ASP A 370 -9.52 18.34 -4.81
N PRO A 371 -10.22 18.74 -3.75
CA PRO A 371 -11.01 19.97 -3.72
C PRO A 371 -10.15 21.22 -3.83
#